data_d6d6f15671015591366e2d58f56e10c0
#
_entry.id   d6d6f15671015591366e2d58f56e10c0
#
_cell.length_a   1.000
_cell.length_b   1.000
_cell.length_c   1.000
_cell.angle_alpha   90.00
_cell.angle_beta   90.00
_cell.angle_gamma   90.00
#
_symmetry.space_group_name_H-M   'P 1'
#
loop_
_entity.id
_entity.type
_entity.pdbx_description
1 polymer ?
#
loop_
_entity_poly.entity_id
_entity_poly.type
_entity_poly.pdbx_seq_one_letter_code
_entity_poly.pdbx_strand_id
1 'polypeptide(L)'
;MLKKNSIISFVLLVIIAVLGILLCVCPFAVPASTDNYNGFIQAIQKGMELEGGVSAIYQVDSSASGDSISQTIDDNLSKIENMFSVQGYTEVYAVRQGDDKIRVVASGANQTDSSFTNFANPQNLYITLDQLSDTVTSATTYITSVDIQSATPTYDYESQSYVIELSFNQIGRDRIAEMKDDADLTNRTTAYLYLGELSTDNYWAEVSVDDLGNGVRISASSDGAYSDSTSSSSQILEMAYSIVSGSISQDISLIQASAFSAVWGQNTKLYLGIVCLIIVILALAFMWFRYGSLGLIGNLSNIFYLIIFLFLMQSIPFITLTLAGVIGCIVAFLIAVTANAIIFEKIRQEYAVGKKIHLACKGGQRQALWPILDSHFMIMLACIFIWIFAPASLKSFAYTIFFGAIVSLFSSLALTRWFISLYLPLNSTKAYKMRLYRDPKTREIKDDKVNIENNIENQSIVENAIEDSSEAGDITAKPLNEGGDN
;
A
#
# COMPACT_ATOMS: atom_id res chain seq x y z
N MET A 1 -38.84 4.22 -15.57
CA MET A 1 -37.65 3.42 -15.80
C MET A 1 -36.44 3.90 -14.95
N LEU A 2 -36.08 5.17 -14.92
CA LEU A 2 -34.92 5.70 -14.16
C LEU A 2 -34.88 5.33 -12.67
N LYS A 3 -36.00 5.41 -11.95
CA LYS A 3 -36.06 5.04 -10.51
C LYS A 3 -35.76 3.55 -10.25
N LYS A 4 -36.26 2.64 -11.11
CA LYS A 4 -36.04 1.19 -10.95
C LYS A 4 -34.57 0.83 -11.15
N ASN A 5 -33.92 1.40 -12.17
CA ASN A 5 -32.51 1.17 -12.45
C ASN A 5 -31.62 1.73 -11.33
N SER A 6 -31.93 2.90 -10.76
CA SER A 6 -31.17 3.45 -9.63
C SER A 6 -31.30 2.61 -8.35
N ILE A 7 -32.46 2.00 -8.08
CA ILE A 7 -32.63 1.08 -6.93
C ILE A 7 -31.76 -0.17 -7.14
N ILE A 8 -31.83 -0.77 -8.32
CA ILE A 8 -31.04 -1.98 -8.63
C ILE A 8 -29.55 -1.68 -8.51
N SER A 9 -29.06 -0.55 -9.06
CA SER A 9 -27.65 -0.16 -8.95
C SER A 9 -27.23 0.09 -7.51
N PHE A 10 -28.08 0.71 -6.69
CA PHE A 10 -27.76 0.96 -5.28
C PHE A 10 -27.71 -0.34 -4.47
N VAL A 11 -28.64 -1.27 -4.69
CA VAL A 11 -28.63 -2.59 -4.05
C VAL A 11 -27.39 -3.38 -4.47
N LEU A 12 -27.04 -3.36 -5.76
CA LEU A 12 -25.84 -4.02 -6.27
C LEU A 12 -24.56 -3.47 -5.59
N LEU A 13 -24.47 -2.15 -5.42
CA LEU A 13 -23.35 -1.51 -4.72
C LEU A 13 -23.26 -1.95 -3.25
N VAL A 14 -24.37 -2.08 -2.56
CA VAL A 14 -24.37 -2.58 -1.17
C VAL A 14 -23.90 -4.03 -1.14
N ILE A 15 -24.33 -4.87 -2.07
CA ILE A 15 -23.89 -6.26 -2.19
C ILE A 15 -22.38 -6.32 -2.45
N ILE A 16 -21.86 -5.49 -3.37
CA ILE A 16 -20.41 -5.41 -3.64
C ILE A 16 -19.63 -4.96 -2.40
N ALA A 17 -20.15 -3.99 -1.64
CA ALA A 17 -19.54 -3.54 -0.40
C ALA A 17 -19.48 -4.67 0.65
N VAL A 18 -20.55 -5.43 0.83
CA VAL A 18 -20.59 -6.58 1.75
C VAL A 18 -19.61 -7.66 1.29
N LEU A 19 -19.57 -7.97 0.00
CA LEU A 19 -18.61 -8.93 -0.56
C LEU A 19 -17.17 -8.45 -0.36
N GLY A 20 -16.89 -7.17 -0.57
CA GLY A 20 -15.59 -6.57 -0.33
C GLY A 20 -15.14 -6.66 1.14
N ILE A 21 -16.06 -6.43 2.09
CA ILE A 21 -15.77 -6.61 3.52
C ILE A 21 -15.44 -8.09 3.83
N LEU A 22 -16.19 -9.03 3.24
CA LEU A 22 -15.92 -10.46 3.41
C LEU A 22 -14.53 -10.83 2.88
N LEU A 23 -14.13 -10.31 1.72
CA LEU A 23 -12.78 -10.50 1.17
C LEU A 23 -11.70 -9.90 2.06
N CYS A 24 -11.96 -8.80 2.76
CA CYS A 24 -10.99 -8.20 3.68
C CYS A 24 -10.74 -9.04 4.94
N VAL A 25 -11.77 -9.73 5.44
CA VAL A 25 -11.75 -10.35 6.78
C VAL A 25 -11.67 -11.87 6.73
N CYS A 26 -12.38 -12.51 5.80
CA CYS A 26 -12.57 -13.97 5.82
C CYS A 26 -11.50 -14.69 5.00
N PRO A 27 -10.76 -15.63 5.60
CA PRO A 27 -9.96 -16.58 4.84
C PRO A 27 -10.89 -17.61 4.15
N PHE A 28 -10.54 -18.02 2.94
CA PHE A 28 -11.22 -19.11 2.25
C PHE A 28 -10.25 -19.94 1.41
N ALA A 29 -10.55 -21.23 1.27
CA ALA A 29 -9.79 -22.11 0.40
C ALA A 29 -10.10 -21.81 -1.07
N VAL A 30 -9.06 -21.60 -1.87
CA VAL A 30 -9.21 -21.43 -3.32
C VAL A 30 -9.35 -22.79 -3.97
N PRO A 31 -10.48 -23.09 -4.63
CA PRO A 31 -10.62 -24.35 -5.35
C PRO A 31 -9.50 -24.54 -6.39
N ALA A 32 -8.88 -25.68 -6.41
CA ALA A 32 -7.77 -26.05 -7.31
C ALA A 32 -6.41 -25.37 -7.00
N SER A 33 -6.22 -24.75 -5.85
CA SER A 33 -4.92 -24.28 -5.36
C SER A 33 -4.56 -24.96 -4.05
N THR A 34 -3.28 -25.18 -3.81
CA THR A 34 -2.75 -25.61 -2.50
C THR A 34 -2.71 -24.47 -1.49
N ASP A 35 -2.84 -23.23 -1.96
CA ASP A 35 -2.76 -22.03 -1.15
C ASP A 35 -4.15 -21.58 -0.69
N ASN A 36 -4.25 -21.19 0.58
CA ASN A 36 -5.45 -20.60 1.16
C ASN A 36 -5.39 -19.08 1.03
N TYR A 37 -6.51 -18.48 0.64
CA TYR A 37 -6.66 -17.03 0.71
C TYR A 37 -6.81 -16.59 2.17
N ASN A 38 -5.93 -15.72 2.65
CA ASN A 38 -5.86 -15.31 4.05
C ASN A 38 -6.61 -14.01 4.39
N GLY A 39 -7.32 -13.40 3.45
CA GLY A 39 -7.94 -12.08 3.66
C GLY A 39 -6.92 -10.93 3.70
N PHE A 40 -7.32 -9.73 3.27
CA PHE A 40 -6.39 -8.59 3.17
C PHE A 40 -5.76 -8.20 4.52
N ILE A 41 -6.52 -8.23 5.61
CA ILE A 41 -6.03 -7.83 6.94
C ILE A 41 -4.94 -8.80 7.46
N GLN A 42 -5.07 -10.09 7.17
CA GLN A 42 -4.07 -11.09 7.60
C GLN A 42 -2.81 -11.04 6.74
N ALA A 43 -2.97 -10.72 5.46
CA ALA A 43 -1.89 -10.69 4.49
C ALA A 43 -1.02 -9.41 4.57
N ILE A 44 -1.47 -8.36 5.27
CA ILE A 44 -0.64 -7.17 5.52
C ILE A 44 0.58 -7.55 6.36
N GLN A 45 1.76 -7.20 5.88
CA GLN A 45 3.02 -7.39 6.61
C GLN A 45 3.02 -6.57 7.91
N LYS A 46 3.36 -7.22 9.02
CA LYS A 46 3.31 -6.64 10.37
C LYS A 46 4.73 -6.45 10.89
N GLY A 47 4.98 -5.29 11.50
CA GLY A 47 6.24 -4.99 12.14
C GLY A 47 6.41 -5.69 13.51
N MET A 48 7.62 -5.60 14.05
CA MET A 48 8.01 -6.26 15.32
C MET A 48 7.14 -5.86 16.51
N GLU A 49 6.59 -4.65 16.50
CA GLU A 49 5.73 -4.17 17.60
C GLU A 49 4.39 -4.94 17.67
N LEU A 50 3.90 -5.44 16.52
CA LEU A 50 2.63 -6.14 16.41
C LEU A 50 2.74 -7.66 16.41
N GLU A 51 3.86 -8.19 15.95
CA GLU A 51 4.05 -9.64 15.77
C GLU A 51 5.10 -10.22 16.71
N GLY A 52 6.02 -9.37 17.24
CA GLY A 52 7.21 -9.81 17.91
C GLY A 52 8.27 -10.29 16.92
N GLY A 53 9.27 -10.98 17.39
CA GLY A 53 10.34 -11.49 16.54
C GLY A 53 11.51 -12.08 17.33
N VAL A 54 12.66 -12.14 16.67
CA VAL A 54 13.92 -12.63 17.25
C VAL A 54 14.98 -11.55 17.16
N SER A 55 15.76 -11.41 18.24
CA SER A 55 17.00 -10.64 18.29
C SER A 55 18.16 -11.60 18.46
N ALA A 56 19.01 -11.69 17.43
CA ALA A 56 20.21 -12.50 17.44
C ALA A 56 21.46 -11.60 17.54
N ILE A 57 22.44 -12.02 18.31
CA ILE A 57 23.74 -11.35 18.47
C ILE A 57 24.82 -12.30 18.00
N TYR A 58 25.57 -11.85 17.02
CA TYR A 58 26.68 -12.58 16.45
C TYR A 58 28.01 -11.92 16.86
N GLN A 59 29.00 -12.75 17.15
CA GLN A 59 30.39 -12.35 17.30
C GLN A 59 31.08 -12.53 15.95
N VAL A 60 31.85 -11.54 15.53
CA VAL A 60 32.70 -11.62 14.34
C VAL A 60 34.13 -11.73 14.86
N ASP A 61 34.70 -12.91 14.78
CA ASP A 61 36.09 -13.12 15.11
C ASP A 61 36.93 -12.90 13.85
N SER A 62 37.88 -11.98 13.90
CA SER A 62 38.83 -11.78 12.81
C SER A 62 40.22 -11.56 13.37
N SER A 63 41.18 -12.08 12.65
CA SER A 63 42.61 -11.84 12.94
C SER A 63 43.07 -10.41 12.64
N ALA A 64 42.17 -9.54 12.12
CA ALA A 64 42.40 -8.14 11.82
C ALA A 64 42.31 -7.24 13.07
N SER A 65 42.93 -6.08 13.06
CA SER A 65 42.84 -5.07 14.12
C SER A 65 41.42 -4.51 14.23
N GLY A 66 40.96 -4.17 15.45
CA GLY A 66 39.60 -3.79 15.78
C GLY A 66 38.94 -2.71 14.89
N ASP A 67 39.67 -1.69 14.44
CA ASP A 67 39.18 -0.64 13.55
C ASP A 67 38.79 -1.19 12.16
N SER A 68 39.54 -2.18 11.65
CA SER A 68 39.24 -2.85 10.39
C SER A 68 37.99 -3.70 10.46
N ILE A 69 37.75 -4.38 11.59
CA ILE A 69 36.54 -5.21 11.79
C ILE A 69 35.29 -4.33 11.82
N SER A 70 35.33 -3.24 12.57
CA SER A 70 34.21 -2.30 12.68
C SER A 70 33.77 -1.76 11.33
N GLN A 71 34.71 -1.40 10.48
CA GLN A 71 34.45 -0.92 9.12
C GLN A 71 33.84 -2.02 8.24
N THR A 72 34.42 -3.21 8.28
CA THR A 72 33.88 -4.38 7.54
C THR A 72 32.45 -4.70 7.94
N ILE A 73 32.13 -4.63 9.24
CA ILE A 73 30.76 -4.82 9.72
C ILE A 73 29.85 -3.74 9.16
N ASP A 74 30.21 -2.47 9.30
CA ASP A 74 29.37 -1.34 8.85
C ASP A 74 29.09 -1.39 7.34
N ASP A 75 30.08 -1.76 6.52
CA ASP A 75 29.93 -1.91 5.07
C ASP A 75 29.01 -3.07 4.65
N ASN A 76 28.82 -4.06 5.51
CA ASN A 76 28.00 -5.23 5.21
C ASN A 76 26.64 -5.25 5.90
N LEU A 77 26.29 -4.28 6.77
CA LEU A 77 25.00 -4.25 7.45
C LEU A 77 23.81 -4.31 6.48
N SER A 78 23.88 -3.57 5.39
CA SER A 78 22.83 -3.55 4.36
C SER A 78 22.66 -4.90 3.63
N LYS A 79 23.75 -5.66 3.44
CA LYS A 79 23.66 -7.00 2.87
C LYS A 79 22.92 -7.95 3.79
N ILE A 80 23.19 -7.86 5.10
CA ILE A 80 22.51 -8.68 6.11
C ILE A 80 21.02 -8.36 6.14
N GLU A 81 20.65 -7.07 6.18
CA GLU A 81 19.26 -6.64 6.15
C GLU A 81 18.54 -7.13 4.91
N ASN A 82 19.13 -6.98 3.73
CA ASN A 82 18.57 -7.45 2.47
C ASN A 82 18.37 -8.96 2.46
N MET A 83 19.34 -9.72 2.95
CA MET A 83 19.29 -11.17 2.98
C MET A 83 18.08 -11.66 3.81
N PHE A 84 17.94 -11.19 5.05
CA PHE A 84 16.81 -11.56 5.90
C PHE A 84 15.47 -11.04 5.35
N SER A 85 15.46 -9.87 4.70
CA SER A 85 14.26 -9.31 4.06
C SER A 85 13.75 -10.16 2.88
N VAL A 86 14.65 -10.65 2.04
CA VAL A 86 14.30 -11.57 0.92
C VAL A 86 13.71 -12.89 1.41
N GLN A 87 14.05 -13.30 2.62
CA GLN A 87 13.52 -14.48 3.28
C GLN A 87 12.07 -14.35 3.77
N GLY A 88 11.49 -13.16 3.63
CA GLY A 88 10.12 -12.89 4.04
C GLY A 88 9.99 -12.32 5.46
N TYR A 89 11.10 -12.03 6.14
CA TYR A 89 11.03 -11.27 7.39
C TYR A 89 10.64 -9.82 7.06
N THR A 90 9.59 -9.34 7.71
CA THR A 90 8.92 -8.10 7.29
C THR A 90 9.61 -6.83 7.76
N GLU A 91 10.37 -6.90 8.82
CA GLU A 91 11.10 -5.77 9.41
C GLU A 91 12.41 -6.29 9.97
N VAL A 92 13.50 -5.97 9.28
CA VAL A 92 14.84 -6.44 9.63
C VAL A 92 15.73 -5.24 9.91
N TYR A 93 16.46 -5.30 11.00
CA TYR A 93 17.50 -4.34 11.35
C TYR A 93 18.77 -5.08 11.70
N ALA A 94 19.86 -4.73 11.03
CA ALA A 94 21.19 -5.12 11.38
C ALA A 94 21.95 -3.89 11.92
N VAL A 95 22.45 -3.98 13.13
CA VAL A 95 23.19 -2.89 13.76
C VAL A 95 24.47 -3.43 14.40
N ARG A 96 25.55 -2.67 14.29
CA ARG A 96 26.78 -2.97 14.99
C ARG A 96 26.61 -2.73 16.48
N GLN A 97 27.05 -3.66 17.31
CA GLN A 97 27.05 -3.59 18.75
C GLN A 97 28.47 -3.74 19.31
N GLY A 98 29.11 -2.61 19.64
CA GLY A 98 30.52 -2.60 19.99
C GLY A 98 31.39 -2.65 18.74
N ASP A 99 32.60 -3.21 18.86
CA ASP A 99 33.59 -3.22 17.79
C ASP A 99 33.52 -4.49 16.92
N ASP A 100 33.02 -5.58 17.49
CA ASP A 100 33.13 -6.93 16.95
C ASP A 100 31.81 -7.72 16.91
N LYS A 101 30.67 -7.07 17.19
CA LYS A 101 29.36 -7.75 17.24
C LYS A 101 28.35 -7.15 16.31
N ILE A 102 27.51 -8.01 15.77
CA ILE A 102 26.38 -7.66 14.93
C ILE A 102 25.10 -8.10 15.67
N ARG A 103 24.17 -7.16 15.85
CA ARG A 103 22.81 -7.51 16.33
C ARG A 103 21.88 -7.48 15.13
N VAL A 104 21.24 -8.61 14.85
CA VAL A 104 20.20 -8.74 13.84
C VAL A 104 18.87 -8.92 14.55
N VAL A 105 17.89 -8.10 14.19
CA VAL A 105 16.53 -8.16 14.71
C VAL A 105 15.59 -8.36 13.53
N ALA A 106 14.76 -9.41 13.58
CA ALA A 106 13.81 -9.73 12.51
C ALA A 106 12.40 -9.96 13.07
N SER A 107 11.42 -9.32 12.46
CA SER A 107 10.00 -9.44 12.81
C SER A 107 9.40 -10.73 12.26
N GLY A 108 8.47 -11.34 13.02
CA GLY A 108 7.77 -12.56 12.60
C GLY A 108 8.59 -13.85 12.72
N ALA A 109 9.88 -13.76 13.06
CA ALA A 109 10.76 -14.89 13.25
C ALA A 109 10.46 -15.65 14.54
N ASN A 110 10.73 -16.97 14.53
CA ASN A 110 10.69 -17.82 15.70
C ASN A 110 12.11 -18.12 16.22
N GLN A 111 12.28 -18.31 17.50
CA GLN A 111 13.59 -18.59 18.12
C GLN A 111 14.24 -19.88 17.59
N THR A 112 13.44 -20.82 17.08
CA THR A 112 13.88 -22.08 16.49
C THR A 112 14.11 -21.99 14.99
N ASP A 113 14.11 -20.79 14.43
CA ASP A 113 14.32 -20.58 13.00
C ASP A 113 15.77 -20.86 12.65
N SER A 114 15.99 -21.80 11.75
CA SER A 114 17.32 -22.23 11.31
C SER A 114 18.12 -21.12 10.62
N SER A 115 17.44 -20.11 10.06
CA SER A 115 18.07 -18.98 9.39
C SER A 115 19.10 -18.25 10.25
N PHE A 116 18.79 -18.07 11.55
CA PHE A 116 19.72 -17.42 12.48
C PHE A 116 20.93 -18.30 12.81
N THR A 117 20.75 -19.62 12.84
CA THR A 117 21.85 -20.57 13.08
C THR A 117 22.70 -20.73 11.83
N ASN A 118 22.08 -20.77 10.65
CA ASN A 118 22.76 -20.92 9.37
C ASN A 118 23.62 -19.68 9.04
N PHE A 119 23.17 -18.49 9.44
CA PHE A 119 23.98 -17.28 9.31
C PHE A 119 25.27 -17.33 10.16
N ALA A 120 25.28 -18.10 11.24
CA ALA A 120 26.47 -18.33 12.07
C ALA A 120 27.37 -19.46 11.55
N ASN A 121 27.10 -19.99 10.35
CA ASN A 121 27.92 -21.02 9.72
C ASN A 121 28.42 -20.51 8.34
N PRO A 122 29.40 -19.58 8.34
CA PRO A 122 29.87 -18.96 7.09
C PRO A 122 30.57 -19.99 6.21
N GLN A 123 30.25 -19.97 4.92
CA GLN A 123 30.93 -20.76 3.90
C GLN A 123 31.50 -19.85 2.82
N ASN A 124 32.76 -20.04 2.49
CA ASN A 124 33.38 -19.30 1.42
C ASN A 124 33.02 -19.87 0.07
N LEU A 125 32.64 -19.00 -0.86
CA LEU A 125 32.51 -19.34 -2.25
C LEU A 125 33.77 -19.03 -2.99
N TYR A 126 34.26 -20.00 -3.79
CA TYR A 126 35.39 -19.83 -4.69
C TYR A 126 34.94 -20.15 -6.11
N ILE A 127 35.32 -19.32 -7.07
CA ILE A 127 35.12 -19.57 -8.50
C ILE A 127 36.46 -19.62 -9.21
N THR A 128 36.68 -20.72 -9.93
CA THR A 128 37.95 -21.04 -10.61
C THR A 128 37.69 -21.45 -12.05
N LEU A 129 38.69 -21.35 -12.91
CA LEU A 129 38.67 -21.90 -14.29
C LEU A 129 39.16 -23.34 -14.38
N ASP A 130 39.84 -23.84 -13.35
CA ASP A 130 40.37 -25.19 -13.28
C ASP A 130 39.52 -26.02 -12.33
N GLN A 131 39.07 -27.18 -12.79
CA GLN A 131 38.44 -28.15 -11.89
C GLN A 131 39.53 -28.85 -11.07
N LEU A 132 39.35 -28.81 -9.74
CA LEU A 132 40.18 -29.56 -8.83
C LEU A 132 39.97 -31.07 -9.02
N SER A 133 41.06 -31.81 -9.02
CA SER A 133 41.10 -33.26 -9.13
C SER A 133 42.30 -33.83 -8.37
N ASP A 134 42.42 -35.13 -8.25
CA ASP A 134 43.58 -35.80 -7.62
C ASP A 134 44.91 -35.36 -8.23
N THR A 135 44.90 -34.87 -9.48
CA THR A 135 46.06 -34.43 -10.23
C THR A 135 46.26 -32.89 -10.23
N VAL A 136 45.18 -32.14 -10.04
CA VAL A 136 45.17 -30.67 -9.95
C VAL A 136 44.80 -30.28 -8.54
N THR A 137 45.78 -30.09 -7.69
CA THR A 137 45.64 -29.78 -6.25
C THR A 137 45.56 -28.29 -5.95
N SER A 138 45.74 -27.41 -6.92
CA SER A 138 45.64 -25.95 -6.78
C SER A 138 45.05 -25.34 -8.05
N ALA A 139 44.06 -24.47 -7.89
CA ALA A 139 43.48 -23.68 -8.97
C ALA A 139 43.56 -22.19 -8.64
N THR A 140 43.71 -21.36 -9.67
CA THR A 140 43.67 -19.90 -9.52
C THR A 140 42.24 -19.48 -9.19
N THR A 141 42.05 -18.85 -8.06
CA THR A 141 40.76 -18.31 -7.62
C THR A 141 40.60 -16.90 -8.16
N TYR A 142 39.59 -16.68 -8.98
CA TYR A 142 39.24 -15.36 -9.51
C TYR A 142 38.27 -14.62 -8.61
N ILE A 143 37.24 -15.31 -8.11
CA ILE A 143 36.17 -14.72 -7.33
C ILE A 143 36.08 -15.45 -5.98
N THR A 144 35.85 -14.66 -4.94
CA THR A 144 35.62 -15.13 -3.57
C THR A 144 34.31 -14.60 -3.00
N SER A 145 33.88 -15.09 -1.85
CA SER A 145 32.68 -14.62 -1.16
C SER A 145 32.64 -13.11 -0.97
N VAL A 146 33.77 -12.44 -0.77
CA VAL A 146 33.86 -10.98 -0.58
C VAL A 146 33.36 -10.20 -1.81
N ASP A 147 33.48 -10.81 -3.00
CA ASP A 147 33.05 -10.23 -4.27
C ASP A 147 31.55 -10.33 -4.53
N ILE A 148 30.82 -11.05 -3.67
CA ILE A 148 29.39 -11.25 -3.77
C ILE A 148 28.65 -10.05 -3.17
N GLN A 149 27.69 -9.52 -3.90
CA GLN A 149 26.77 -8.47 -3.43
C GLN A 149 25.53 -9.07 -2.77
N SER A 150 24.93 -10.11 -3.38
CA SER A 150 23.80 -10.84 -2.83
C SER A 150 23.75 -12.29 -3.32
N ALA A 151 23.22 -13.18 -2.50
CA ALA A 151 22.82 -14.53 -2.85
C ALA A 151 21.35 -14.71 -2.50
N THR A 152 20.50 -14.79 -3.52
CA THR A 152 19.03 -14.79 -3.35
C THR A 152 18.45 -16.11 -3.81
N PRO A 153 17.77 -16.86 -2.93
CA PRO A 153 17.05 -18.05 -3.34
C PRO A 153 15.82 -17.66 -4.16
N THR A 154 15.68 -18.22 -5.35
CA THR A 154 14.60 -17.94 -6.29
C THR A 154 14.05 -19.27 -6.83
N TYR A 155 12.74 -19.36 -7.07
CA TYR A 155 12.14 -20.50 -7.75
C TYR A 155 12.19 -20.27 -9.27
N ASP A 156 12.89 -21.16 -9.95
CA ASP A 156 12.94 -21.14 -11.41
C ASP A 156 11.80 -22.00 -11.99
N TYR A 157 10.90 -21.36 -12.71
CA TYR A 157 9.74 -22.01 -13.32
C TYR A 157 10.10 -22.86 -14.55
N GLU A 158 11.25 -22.60 -15.18
CA GLU A 158 11.70 -23.38 -16.36
C GLU A 158 12.29 -24.72 -15.92
N SER A 159 13.15 -24.72 -14.91
CA SER A 159 13.75 -25.95 -14.35
C SER A 159 12.87 -26.60 -13.27
N GLN A 160 11.78 -25.94 -12.84
CA GLN A 160 10.90 -26.35 -11.73
C GLN A 160 11.67 -26.66 -10.43
N SER A 161 12.74 -25.92 -10.18
CA SER A 161 13.62 -26.10 -9.03
C SER A 161 13.92 -24.76 -8.35
N TYR A 162 14.34 -24.83 -7.08
CA TYR A 162 14.90 -23.68 -6.41
C TYR A 162 16.35 -23.47 -6.85
N VAL A 163 16.72 -22.22 -7.16
CA VAL A 163 18.06 -21.81 -7.57
C VAL A 163 18.54 -20.67 -6.69
N ILE A 164 19.84 -20.56 -6.53
CA ILE A 164 20.48 -19.39 -5.90
C ILE A 164 20.90 -18.43 -7.01
N GLU A 165 20.36 -17.22 -7.00
CA GLU A 165 20.78 -16.14 -7.87
C GLU A 165 21.89 -15.34 -7.18
N LEU A 166 23.11 -15.44 -7.69
CA LEU A 166 24.25 -14.69 -7.20
C LEU A 166 24.40 -13.38 -7.97
N SER A 167 24.57 -12.28 -7.26
CA SER A 167 24.98 -11.01 -7.85
C SER A 167 26.33 -10.57 -7.28
N PHE A 168 27.14 -9.88 -8.10
CA PHE A 168 28.49 -9.49 -7.76
C PHE A 168 28.60 -7.98 -7.57
N ASN A 169 29.47 -7.55 -6.63
CA ASN A 169 29.81 -6.15 -6.44
C ASN A 169 30.70 -5.65 -7.61
N GLN A 170 31.09 -4.38 -7.61
CA GLN A 170 31.90 -3.82 -8.71
C GLN A 170 33.23 -4.56 -8.87
N ILE A 171 33.93 -4.87 -7.77
CA ILE A 171 35.21 -5.58 -7.78
C ILE A 171 35.01 -6.99 -8.34
N GLY A 172 33.94 -7.67 -7.95
CA GLY A 172 33.62 -8.98 -8.49
C GLY A 172 33.34 -8.95 -10.00
N ARG A 173 32.65 -7.94 -10.50
CA ARG A 173 32.44 -7.76 -11.95
C ARG A 173 33.74 -7.52 -12.71
N ASP A 174 34.65 -6.74 -12.15
CA ASP A 174 35.92 -6.48 -12.76
C ASP A 174 36.79 -7.77 -12.82
N ARG A 175 36.76 -8.60 -11.76
CA ARG A 175 37.41 -9.92 -11.72
C ARG A 175 36.75 -10.93 -12.67
N ILE A 176 35.44 -10.86 -12.87
CA ILE A 176 34.74 -11.68 -13.87
C ILE A 176 35.24 -11.30 -15.29
N ALA A 177 35.45 -10.03 -15.56
CA ALA A 177 35.97 -9.59 -16.85
C ALA A 177 37.42 -10.13 -17.05
N GLU A 178 38.30 -10.04 -16.05
CA GLU A 178 39.63 -10.63 -16.08
C GLU A 178 39.61 -12.15 -16.30
N MET A 179 38.70 -12.84 -15.59
CA MET A 179 38.48 -14.27 -15.74
C MET A 179 38.00 -14.65 -17.15
N LYS A 180 37.15 -13.83 -17.79
CA LYS A 180 36.70 -14.04 -19.18
C LYS A 180 37.83 -13.89 -20.17
N ASP A 181 38.65 -12.88 -20.00
CA ASP A 181 39.85 -12.66 -20.85
C ASP A 181 40.81 -13.86 -20.77
N ASP A 182 41.04 -14.39 -19.56
CA ASP A 182 41.90 -15.59 -19.36
C ASP A 182 41.23 -16.86 -19.91
N ALA A 183 39.92 -16.98 -19.80
CA ALA A 183 39.15 -18.10 -20.35
C ALA A 183 39.25 -18.14 -21.89
N ASP A 184 39.11 -17.00 -22.55
CA ASP A 184 39.24 -16.86 -24.00
C ASP A 184 40.68 -17.21 -24.47
N LEU A 185 41.71 -16.73 -23.75
CA LEU A 185 43.11 -17.05 -24.04
C LEU A 185 43.42 -18.54 -23.91
N THR A 186 42.76 -19.22 -22.99
CA THR A 186 42.96 -20.67 -22.69
C THR A 186 41.95 -21.57 -23.35
N ASN A 187 41.00 -21.02 -24.14
CA ASN A 187 39.87 -21.73 -24.78
C ASN A 187 39.05 -22.53 -23.79
N ARG A 188 38.74 -21.93 -22.63
CA ARG A 188 37.90 -22.50 -21.58
C ARG A 188 36.54 -21.82 -21.60
N THR A 189 35.49 -22.58 -21.45
CA THR A 189 34.08 -22.06 -21.48
C THR A 189 33.37 -22.26 -20.16
N THR A 190 33.97 -23.00 -19.22
CA THR A 190 33.33 -23.43 -17.97
C THR A 190 34.08 -22.90 -16.76
N ALA A 191 33.38 -22.38 -15.79
CA ALA A 191 33.88 -22.04 -14.48
C ALA A 191 33.33 -23.02 -13.43
N TYR A 192 34.16 -23.31 -12.44
CA TYR A 192 33.86 -24.27 -11.38
C TYR A 192 33.72 -23.56 -10.06
N LEU A 193 32.65 -23.91 -9.34
CA LEU A 193 32.28 -23.32 -8.06
C LEU A 193 32.52 -24.29 -6.92
N TYR A 194 33.15 -23.80 -5.85
CA TYR A 194 33.43 -24.54 -4.63
C TYR A 194 32.83 -23.78 -3.44
N LEU A 195 32.23 -24.53 -2.49
CA LEU A 195 31.60 -23.95 -1.32
C LEU A 195 32.25 -24.54 -0.05
N GLY A 196 32.81 -23.67 0.81
CA GLY A 196 33.58 -24.06 1.99
C GLY A 196 35.09 -23.92 1.80
N GLU A 197 35.83 -25.00 1.85
CA GLU A 197 37.27 -25.03 1.55
C GLU A 197 37.51 -25.37 0.06
N LEU A 198 38.56 -24.84 -0.52
CA LEU A 198 38.91 -25.13 -1.90
C LEU A 198 39.48 -26.56 -1.98
N SER A 199 38.62 -27.54 -2.15
CA SER A 199 38.95 -28.96 -2.23
C SER A 199 38.03 -29.71 -3.22
N THR A 200 38.46 -30.91 -3.64
CA THR A 200 37.65 -31.77 -4.53
C THR A 200 36.31 -32.16 -3.92
N ASP A 201 36.23 -32.30 -2.60
CA ASP A 201 35.03 -32.73 -1.87
C ASP A 201 34.00 -31.62 -1.78
N ASN A 202 34.41 -30.37 -1.95
CA ASN A 202 33.55 -29.17 -1.81
C ASN A 202 33.11 -28.59 -3.18
N TYR A 203 33.25 -29.37 -4.26
CA TYR A 203 32.74 -29.00 -5.55
C TYR A 203 31.23 -28.84 -5.52
N TRP A 204 30.73 -27.70 -5.94
CA TRP A 204 29.30 -27.39 -5.89
C TRP A 204 28.64 -27.44 -7.25
N ALA A 205 29.15 -26.68 -8.22
CA ALA A 205 28.51 -26.55 -9.52
C ALA A 205 29.48 -26.10 -10.61
N GLU A 206 29.10 -26.30 -11.86
CA GLU A 206 29.72 -25.68 -13.03
C GLU A 206 28.78 -24.67 -13.69
N VAL A 207 29.34 -23.58 -14.21
CA VAL A 207 28.61 -22.52 -14.87
C VAL A 207 29.38 -22.06 -16.10
N SER A 208 28.68 -21.65 -17.16
CA SER A 208 29.32 -21.03 -18.32
C SER A 208 29.97 -19.71 -17.93
N VAL A 209 31.20 -19.46 -18.35
CA VAL A 209 31.93 -18.20 -18.11
C VAL A 209 31.14 -17.01 -18.67
N ASP A 210 30.41 -17.19 -19.77
CA ASP A 210 29.62 -16.13 -20.39
C ASP A 210 28.43 -15.70 -19.52
N ASP A 211 27.84 -16.63 -18.79
CA ASP A 211 26.66 -16.39 -17.95
C ASP A 211 27.02 -15.65 -16.64
N LEU A 212 28.29 -15.70 -16.20
CA LEU A 212 28.73 -15.06 -14.95
C LEU A 212 28.52 -13.53 -14.94
N GLY A 213 28.49 -12.86 -16.10
CA GLY A 213 28.43 -11.40 -16.18
C GLY A 213 27.07 -10.77 -15.82
N ASN A 214 25.98 -11.51 -15.90
CA ASN A 214 24.60 -11.02 -15.74
C ASN A 214 23.89 -11.45 -14.44
N GLY A 215 24.64 -12.02 -13.50
CA GLY A 215 24.08 -12.73 -12.35
C GLY A 215 23.91 -14.22 -12.66
N VAL A 216 24.44 -15.05 -11.79
CA VAL A 216 24.48 -16.52 -11.99
C VAL A 216 23.34 -17.15 -11.25
N ARG A 217 22.57 -18.01 -11.95
CA ARG A 217 21.58 -18.88 -11.35
C ARG A 217 22.14 -20.28 -11.23
N ILE A 218 22.33 -20.73 -9.99
CA ILE A 218 22.92 -22.05 -9.71
C ILE A 218 21.86 -22.93 -9.10
N SER A 219 21.61 -24.07 -9.75
CA SER A 219 20.73 -25.11 -9.23
C SER A 219 21.47 -25.92 -8.16
N ALA A 220 20.79 -26.25 -7.07
CA ALA A 220 21.34 -27.14 -6.06
C ALA A 220 21.46 -28.61 -6.53
N SER A 221 20.85 -28.94 -7.66
CA SER A 221 20.85 -30.30 -8.22
C SER A 221 21.89 -30.54 -9.33
N SER A 222 22.96 -29.71 -9.38
CA SER A 222 24.09 -30.02 -10.27
C SER A 222 24.91 -31.20 -9.71
N ASP A 223 25.65 -31.88 -10.57
CA ASP A 223 26.40 -33.13 -10.28
C ASP A 223 27.51 -33.05 -9.21
N GLY A 224 27.43 -32.06 -8.28
CA GLY A 224 28.38 -31.82 -7.20
C GLY A 224 28.06 -32.57 -5.90
N ALA A 225 28.87 -32.32 -4.86
CA ALA A 225 28.76 -32.92 -3.53
C ALA A 225 27.37 -32.71 -2.85
N TYR A 226 26.55 -31.79 -3.35
CA TYR A 226 25.22 -31.46 -2.88
C TYR A 226 24.08 -32.02 -3.77
N SER A 227 24.36 -33.00 -4.59
CA SER A 227 23.48 -33.62 -5.58
C SER A 227 22.41 -34.53 -4.99
N ASP A 228 21.75 -34.14 -3.90
CA ASP A 228 20.60 -34.90 -3.41
C ASP A 228 19.33 -34.44 -4.13
N SER A 229 18.68 -35.35 -4.85
CA SER A 229 17.54 -35.11 -5.78
C SER A 229 16.25 -34.60 -5.10
N THR A 230 16.32 -34.20 -3.84
CA THR A 230 15.27 -33.59 -3.03
C THR A 230 15.74 -32.31 -2.35
N SER A 231 16.45 -31.44 -3.08
CA SER A 231 16.83 -30.13 -2.54
C SER A 231 15.57 -29.37 -2.14
N SER A 232 15.24 -29.45 -0.86
CA SER A 232 14.12 -28.70 -0.30
C SER A 232 14.46 -27.21 -0.33
N SER A 233 13.44 -26.36 -0.43
CA SER A 233 13.61 -24.90 -0.34
C SER A 233 14.44 -24.48 0.86
N SER A 234 14.43 -25.25 1.96
CA SER A 234 15.20 -25.00 3.18
C SER A 234 16.71 -25.17 2.99
N GLN A 235 17.19 -26.11 2.18
CA GLN A 235 18.63 -26.32 1.93
C GLN A 235 19.23 -25.19 1.08
N ILE A 236 18.52 -24.81 0.02
CA ILE A 236 18.93 -23.65 -0.81
C ILE A 236 19.02 -22.37 0.01
N LEU A 237 18.07 -22.22 0.90
CA LEU A 237 17.99 -21.12 1.83
C LEU A 237 19.22 -21.11 2.75
N GLU A 238 19.55 -22.25 3.34
CA GLU A 238 20.71 -22.46 4.19
C GLU A 238 22.01 -22.12 3.47
N MET A 239 22.19 -22.59 2.23
CA MET A 239 23.35 -22.28 1.40
C MET A 239 23.46 -20.78 1.10
N ALA A 240 22.36 -20.10 0.77
CA ALA A 240 22.35 -18.67 0.53
C ALA A 240 22.79 -17.88 1.77
N TYR A 241 22.33 -18.26 2.96
CA TYR A 241 22.78 -17.65 4.21
C TYR A 241 24.28 -17.85 4.45
N SER A 242 24.75 -19.07 4.27
CA SER A 242 26.16 -19.42 4.48
C SER A 242 27.08 -18.67 3.52
N ILE A 243 26.68 -18.48 2.27
CA ILE A 243 27.45 -17.71 1.26
C ILE A 243 27.52 -16.24 1.65
N VAL A 244 26.39 -15.62 2.06
CA VAL A 244 26.38 -14.21 2.45
C VAL A 244 27.15 -14.00 3.74
N SER A 245 27.03 -14.85 4.75
CA SER A 245 27.80 -14.75 5.97
C SER A 245 29.31 -14.91 5.70
N GLY A 246 29.72 -15.83 4.82
CA GLY A 246 31.09 -15.98 4.34
C GLY A 246 31.66 -14.74 3.62
N SER A 247 30.77 -13.91 3.04
CA SER A 247 31.17 -12.63 2.44
C SER A 247 31.53 -11.54 3.47
N ILE A 248 31.14 -11.73 4.74
CA ILE A 248 31.38 -10.79 5.83
C ILE A 248 32.65 -11.19 6.62
N SER A 249 32.68 -12.44 7.08
CA SER A 249 33.81 -13.01 7.81
C SER A 249 33.76 -14.53 7.74
N GLN A 250 34.93 -15.15 7.87
CA GLN A 250 35.05 -16.61 7.99
C GLN A 250 34.68 -17.13 9.36
N ASP A 251 34.75 -16.28 10.39
CA ASP A 251 34.53 -16.65 11.78
C ASP A 251 33.39 -15.80 12.36
N ILE A 252 32.13 -16.23 12.10
CA ILE A 252 30.94 -15.66 12.71
C ILE A 252 30.31 -16.71 13.63
N SER A 253 30.13 -16.36 14.90
CA SER A 253 29.51 -17.23 15.88
C SER A 253 28.25 -16.59 16.48
N LEU A 254 27.18 -17.37 16.67
CA LEU A 254 25.95 -16.94 17.34
C LEU A 254 26.17 -16.96 18.85
N ILE A 255 26.24 -15.78 19.49
CA ILE A 255 26.33 -15.67 20.94
C ILE A 255 24.98 -15.91 21.59
N GLN A 256 23.95 -15.29 21.09
CA GLN A 256 22.62 -15.32 21.70
C GLN A 256 21.53 -15.09 20.65
N ALA A 257 20.47 -15.90 20.71
CA ALA A 257 19.22 -15.63 20.05
C ALA A 257 18.12 -15.57 21.10
N SER A 258 17.34 -14.50 21.13
CA SER A 258 16.24 -14.30 22.08
C SER A 258 14.98 -13.87 21.33
N ALA A 259 13.89 -14.60 21.58
CA ALA A 259 12.57 -14.18 21.07
C ALA A 259 11.99 -13.08 21.98
N PHE A 260 11.34 -12.11 21.38
CA PHE A 260 10.56 -11.10 22.06
C PHE A 260 9.12 -11.07 21.54
N SER A 261 8.19 -10.81 22.45
CA SER A 261 6.77 -10.75 22.14
C SER A 261 6.38 -9.38 21.61
N ALA A 262 5.20 -9.29 20.94
CA ALA A 262 4.55 -8.04 20.62
C ALA A 262 4.39 -7.14 21.86
N VAL A 263 4.30 -5.81 21.67
CA VAL A 263 4.33 -4.80 22.75
C VAL A 263 3.30 -5.05 23.86
N TRP A 264 2.09 -5.51 23.51
CA TRP A 264 1.03 -5.84 24.47
C TRP A 264 0.78 -7.35 24.61
N GLY A 265 1.80 -8.18 24.30
CA GLY A 265 1.73 -9.63 24.35
C GLY A 265 1.01 -10.26 23.15
N GLN A 266 0.67 -11.53 23.27
CA GLN A 266 0.12 -12.33 22.15
C GLN A 266 -1.22 -11.79 21.59
N ASN A 267 -2.00 -11.05 22.36
CA ASN A 267 -3.30 -10.52 21.98
C ASN A 267 -3.25 -9.09 21.40
N THR A 268 -2.07 -8.53 21.18
CA THR A 268 -1.89 -7.16 20.64
C THR A 268 -2.73 -6.92 19.38
N LYS A 269 -2.69 -7.85 18.43
CA LYS A 269 -3.44 -7.78 17.17
C LYS A 269 -4.95 -7.68 17.39
N LEU A 270 -5.48 -8.43 18.34
CA LEU A 270 -6.91 -8.45 18.68
C LEU A 270 -7.35 -7.13 19.34
N TYR A 271 -6.60 -6.62 20.31
CA TYR A 271 -6.93 -5.37 20.99
C TYR A 271 -6.89 -4.18 20.02
N LEU A 272 -5.88 -4.09 19.16
CA LEU A 272 -5.80 -3.05 18.13
C LEU A 272 -6.95 -3.16 17.14
N GLY A 273 -7.30 -4.36 16.70
CA GLY A 273 -8.45 -4.59 15.80
C GLY A 273 -9.76 -4.10 16.42
N ILE A 274 -9.99 -4.37 17.71
CA ILE A 274 -11.19 -3.91 18.43
C ILE A 274 -11.20 -2.36 18.49
N VAL A 275 -10.08 -1.72 18.84
CA VAL A 275 -9.99 -0.26 18.91
C VAL A 275 -10.28 0.37 17.54
N CYS A 276 -9.66 -0.13 16.47
CA CYS A 276 -9.91 0.34 15.11
C CYS A 276 -11.40 0.19 14.73
N LEU A 277 -12.01 -0.95 15.04
CA LEU A 277 -13.42 -1.22 14.75
C LEU A 277 -14.35 -0.24 15.49
N ILE A 278 -14.09 0.03 16.76
CA ILE A 278 -14.87 1.00 17.56
C ILE A 278 -14.78 2.39 16.91
N ILE A 279 -13.58 2.85 16.54
CA ILE A 279 -13.38 4.17 15.90
C ILE A 279 -14.13 4.24 14.56
N VAL A 280 -14.07 3.21 13.75
CA VAL A 280 -14.80 3.14 12.48
C VAL A 280 -16.32 3.24 12.72
N ILE A 281 -16.87 2.46 13.65
CA ILE A 281 -18.30 2.49 13.98
C ILE A 281 -18.72 3.88 14.46
N LEU A 282 -17.95 4.50 15.36
CA LEU A 282 -18.25 5.85 15.87
C LEU A 282 -18.23 6.90 14.76
N ALA A 283 -17.26 6.84 13.85
CA ALA A 283 -17.17 7.77 12.73
C ALA A 283 -18.34 7.61 11.74
N LEU A 284 -18.72 6.37 11.41
CA LEU A 284 -19.88 6.09 10.56
C LEU A 284 -21.20 6.53 11.23
N ALA A 285 -21.34 6.28 12.53
CA ALA A 285 -22.50 6.74 13.31
C ALA A 285 -22.59 8.27 13.33
N PHE A 286 -21.47 8.96 13.59
CA PHE A 286 -21.41 10.43 13.53
C PHE A 286 -21.87 10.98 12.18
N MET A 287 -21.39 10.42 11.07
CA MET A 287 -21.79 10.81 9.72
C MET A 287 -23.30 10.63 9.50
N TRP A 288 -23.86 9.50 9.95
CA TRP A 288 -25.29 9.24 9.85
C TRP A 288 -26.12 10.23 10.70
N PHE A 289 -25.71 10.43 11.98
CA PHE A 289 -26.43 11.37 12.86
C PHE A 289 -26.34 12.82 12.38
N ARG A 290 -25.21 13.24 11.81
CA ARG A 290 -24.99 14.65 11.39
C ARG A 290 -25.63 14.97 10.04
N TYR A 291 -25.60 14.07 9.06
CA TYR A 291 -26.00 14.32 7.68
C TYR A 291 -27.20 13.49 7.19
N GLY A 292 -27.77 12.59 8.00
CA GLY A 292 -28.92 11.77 7.65
C GLY A 292 -28.65 10.88 6.43
N SER A 293 -29.52 10.94 5.42
CA SER A 293 -29.36 10.11 4.22
C SER A 293 -28.11 10.43 3.39
N LEU A 294 -27.63 11.68 3.39
CA LEU A 294 -26.34 12.01 2.77
C LEU A 294 -25.19 11.33 3.53
N GLY A 295 -25.28 11.28 4.87
CA GLY A 295 -24.33 10.54 5.69
C GLY A 295 -24.28 9.05 5.38
N LEU A 296 -25.43 8.41 5.09
CA LEU A 296 -25.45 7.00 4.67
C LEU A 296 -24.74 6.79 3.33
N ILE A 297 -24.85 7.71 2.38
CA ILE A 297 -24.11 7.66 1.11
C ILE A 297 -22.61 7.82 1.37
N GLY A 298 -22.22 8.75 2.24
CA GLY A 298 -20.86 8.94 2.66
C GLY A 298 -20.28 7.71 3.37
N ASN A 299 -21.10 7.06 4.21
CA ASN A 299 -20.70 5.81 4.88
C ASN A 299 -20.43 4.69 3.88
N LEU A 300 -21.26 4.57 2.84
CA LEU A 300 -21.00 3.61 1.76
C LEU A 300 -19.68 3.92 1.04
N SER A 301 -19.41 5.20 0.75
CA SER A 301 -18.13 5.62 0.18
C SER A 301 -16.94 5.34 1.11
N ASN A 302 -17.09 5.55 2.42
CA ASN A 302 -16.08 5.26 3.42
C ASN A 302 -15.80 3.75 3.57
N ILE A 303 -16.81 2.90 3.38
CA ILE A 303 -16.64 1.44 3.34
C ILE A 303 -15.81 1.04 2.11
N PHE A 304 -16.12 1.58 0.93
CA PHE A 304 -15.31 1.34 -0.27
C PHE A 304 -13.87 1.88 -0.11
N TYR A 305 -13.71 3.03 0.55
CA TYR A 305 -12.40 3.54 0.91
C TYR A 305 -11.59 2.52 1.72
N LEU A 306 -12.19 1.94 2.78
CA LEU A 306 -11.52 0.93 3.61
C LEU A 306 -11.10 -0.30 2.80
N ILE A 307 -11.99 -0.81 1.94
CA ILE A 307 -11.68 -1.98 1.10
C ILE A 307 -10.50 -1.69 0.17
N ILE A 308 -10.53 -0.56 -0.55
CA ILE A 308 -9.46 -0.17 -1.48
C ILE A 308 -8.16 0.11 -0.72
N PHE A 309 -8.23 0.76 0.44
CA PHE A 309 -7.09 1.09 1.26
C PHE A 309 -6.39 -0.17 1.81
N LEU A 310 -7.15 -1.13 2.35
CA LEU A 310 -6.59 -2.40 2.85
C LEU A 310 -5.99 -3.24 1.71
N PHE A 311 -6.64 -3.28 0.55
CA PHE A 311 -6.10 -3.92 -0.63
C PHE A 311 -4.77 -3.27 -1.07
N LEU A 312 -4.69 -1.94 -1.08
CA LEU A 312 -3.48 -1.22 -1.43
C LEU A 312 -2.35 -1.50 -0.43
N MET A 313 -2.65 -1.50 0.87
CA MET A 313 -1.67 -1.80 1.93
C MET A 313 -1.05 -3.20 1.79
N GLN A 314 -1.86 -4.19 1.43
CA GLN A 314 -1.38 -5.56 1.19
C GLN A 314 -0.53 -5.65 -0.08
N SER A 315 -0.89 -4.89 -1.14
CA SER A 315 -0.27 -5.02 -2.47
C SER A 315 1.12 -4.39 -2.54
N ILE A 316 1.50 -3.56 -1.58
CA ILE A 316 2.78 -2.86 -1.59
C ILE A 316 3.77 -3.57 -0.64
N PRO A 317 4.78 -4.27 -1.17
CA PRO A 317 5.61 -5.19 -0.37
C PRO A 317 6.56 -4.48 0.61
N PHE A 318 6.86 -3.19 0.43
CA PHE A 318 7.74 -2.45 1.33
C PHE A 318 7.01 -1.76 2.51
N ILE A 319 5.69 -1.93 2.62
CA ILE A 319 4.90 -1.34 3.71
C ILE A 319 4.72 -2.37 4.82
N THR A 320 5.47 -2.20 5.89
CA THR A 320 5.27 -2.94 7.14
C THR A 320 4.38 -2.14 8.09
N LEU A 321 3.36 -2.78 8.65
CA LEU A 321 2.44 -2.15 9.58
C LEU A 321 2.98 -2.22 11.00
N THR A 322 3.55 -1.12 11.49
CA THR A 322 3.96 -0.94 12.90
C THR A 322 2.80 -0.41 13.74
N LEU A 323 2.97 -0.27 15.05
CA LEU A 323 1.98 0.39 15.92
C LEU A 323 1.69 1.82 15.46
N ALA A 324 2.73 2.57 15.07
CA ALA A 324 2.59 3.89 14.50
C ALA A 324 1.82 3.87 13.17
N GLY A 325 2.05 2.84 12.33
CA GLY A 325 1.30 2.62 11.09
C GLY A 325 -0.19 2.37 11.32
N VAL A 326 -0.57 1.63 12.37
CA VAL A 326 -1.98 1.44 12.74
C VAL A 326 -2.65 2.77 13.11
N ILE A 327 -1.95 3.62 13.88
CA ILE A 327 -2.43 4.98 14.19
C ILE A 327 -2.58 5.77 12.88
N GLY A 328 -1.63 5.66 11.97
CA GLY A 328 -1.69 6.26 10.63
C GLY A 328 -2.91 5.80 9.84
N CYS A 329 -3.28 4.52 9.88
CA CYS A 329 -4.50 4.00 9.25
C CYS A 329 -5.77 4.65 9.80
N ILE A 330 -5.85 4.82 11.13
CA ILE A 330 -6.98 5.51 11.78
C ILE A 330 -7.07 6.96 11.32
N VAL A 331 -5.95 7.69 11.34
CA VAL A 331 -5.89 9.08 10.88
C VAL A 331 -6.27 9.20 9.42
N ALA A 332 -5.77 8.33 8.54
CA ALA A 332 -6.10 8.30 7.13
C ALA A 332 -7.61 8.05 6.88
N PHE A 333 -8.23 7.15 7.66
CA PHE A 333 -9.68 6.95 7.62
C PHE A 333 -10.46 8.18 8.06
N LEU A 334 -10.04 8.85 9.14
CA LEU A 334 -10.69 10.09 9.60
C LEU A 334 -10.53 11.23 8.59
N ILE A 335 -9.42 11.31 7.85
CA ILE A 335 -9.24 12.24 6.73
C ILE A 335 -10.28 11.97 5.64
N ALA A 336 -10.54 10.70 5.28
CA ALA A 336 -11.55 10.32 4.29
C ALA A 336 -12.98 10.70 4.75
N VAL A 337 -13.30 10.46 6.03
CA VAL A 337 -14.58 10.87 6.63
C VAL A 337 -14.74 12.38 6.59
N THR A 338 -13.68 13.14 6.92
CA THR A 338 -13.68 14.61 6.92
C THR A 338 -13.85 15.16 5.50
N ALA A 339 -13.22 14.57 4.48
CA ALA A 339 -13.41 14.97 3.09
C ALA A 339 -14.88 14.84 2.65
N ASN A 340 -15.55 13.73 3.01
CA ASN A 340 -16.98 13.54 2.76
C ASN A 340 -17.84 14.55 3.54
N ALA A 341 -17.47 14.85 4.79
CA ALA A 341 -18.16 15.86 5.60
C ALA A 341 -18.08 17.27 4.97
N ILE A 342 -16.92 17.66 4.42
CA ILE A 342 -16.75 18.93 3.70
C ILE A 342 -17.69 18.99 2.49
N ILE A 343 -17.79 17.93 1.70
CA ILE A 343 -18.72 17.86 0.55
C ILE A 343 -20.16 18.09 1.02
N PHE A 344 -20.60 17.39 2.08
CA PHE A 344 -21.98 17.50 2.56
C PHE A 344 -22.28 18.87 3.18
N GLU A 345 -21.32 19.47 3.85
CA GLU A 345 -21.49 20.82 4.40
C GLU A 345 -21.60 21.87 3.27
N LYS A 346 -20.81 21.75 2.20
CA LYS A 346 -20.96 22.60 1.01
C LYS A 346 -22.31 22.40 0.32
N ILE A 347 -22.82 21.17 0.23
CA ILE A 347 -24.16 20.87 -0.30
C ILE A 347 -25.23 21.56 0.57
N ARG A 348 -25.10 21.53 1.91
CA ARG A 348 -26.01 22.20 2.84
C ARG A 348 -26.01 23.71 2.64
N GLN A 349 -24.83 24.31 2.50
CA GLN A 349 -24.69 25.76 2.24
C GLN A 349 -25.39 26.15 0.93
N GLU A 350 -25.16 25.42 -0.14
CA GLU A 350 -25.78 25.65 -1.44
C GLU A 350 -27.33 25.49 -1.41
N TYR A 351 -27.83 24.56 -0.62
CA TYR A 351 -29.27 24.37 -0.42
C TYR A 351 -29.89 25.48 0.44
N ALA A 352 -29.18 25.95 1.47
CA ALA A 352 -29.63 27.03 2.34
C ALA A 352 -29.88 28.34 1.58
N VAL A 353 -29.06 28.63 0.55
CA VAL A 353 -29.22 29.78 -0.36
C VAL A 353 -30.46 29.66 -1.28
N GLY A 354 -31.22 28.54 -1.22
CA GLY A 354 -32.49 28.38 -1.93
C GLY A 354 -32.41 27.57 -3.23
N LYS A 355 -31.25 27.00 -3.59
CA LYS A 355 -31.11 26.16 -4.79
C LYS A 355 -31.93 24.87 -4.69
N LYS A 356 -32.39 24.35 -5.82
CA LYS A 356 -33.01 23.00 -5.89
C LYS A 356 -31.98 21.94 -5.47
N ILE A 357 -32.44 20.84 -4.86
CA ILE A 357 -31.57 19.76 -4.31
C ILE A 357 -30.53 19.30 -5.34
N HIS A 358 -30.93 19.06 -6.58
CA HIS A 358 -30.02 18.61 -7.65
C HIS A 358 -28.90 19.64 -7.93
N LEU A 359 -29.25 20.93 -7.98
CA LEU A 359 -28.29 22.01 -8.23
C LEU A 359 -27.39 22.25 -7.01
N ALA A 360 -27.94 22.12 -5.80
CA ALA A 360 -27.18 22.23 -4.55
C ALA A 360 -26.17 21.09 -4.43
N CYS A 361 -26.53 19.85 -4.77
CA CYS A 361 -25.58 18.74 -4.80
C CYS A 361 -24.45 18.96 -5.81
N LYS A 362 -24.76 19.38 -7.03
CA LYS A 362 -23.76 19.66 -8.07
C LYS A 362 -22.86 20.85 -7.71
N GLY A 363 -23.46 21.93 -7.19
CA GLY A 363 -22.73 23.13 -6.76
C GLY A 363 -21.83 22.87 -5.57
N GLY A 364 -22.35 22.22 -4.54
CA GLY A 364 -21.60 21.88 -3.32
C GLY A 364 -20.40 20.96 -3.59
N GLN A 365 -20.56 19.96 -4.44
CA GLN A 365 -19.44 19.07 -4.85
C GLN A 365 -18.35 19.84 -5.60
N ARG A 366 -18.72 20.82 -6.44
CA ARG A 366 -17.75 21.63 -7.17
C ARG A 366 -17.00 22.59 -6.23
N GLN A 367 -17.70 23.19 -5.27
CA GLN A 367 -17.07 24.10 -4.30
C GLN A 367 -16.19 23.36 -3.28
N ALA A 368 -16.51 22.10 -2.94
CA ALA A 368 -15.71 21.29 -2.04
C ALA A 368 -14.39 20.81 -2.64
N LEU A 369 -14.25 20.82 -3.98
CA LEU A 369 -13.12 20.23 -4.67
C LEU A 369 -11.78 20.85 -4.27
N TRP A 370 -11.65 22.18 -4.36
CA TRP A 370 -10.40 22.87 -4.06
C TRP A 370 -9.98 22.73 -2.59
N PRO A 371 -10.82 22.98 -1.58
CA PRO A 371 -10.42 22.77 -0.18
C PRO A 371 -9.98 21.34 0.13
N ILE A 372 -10.59 20.33 -0.51
CA ILE A 372 -10.20 18.93 -0.32
C ILE A 372 -8.83 18.68 -0.96
N LEU A 373 -8.60 19.15 -2.19
CA LEU A 373 -7.32 18.99 -2.88
C LEU A 373 -6.19 19.66 -2.09
N ASP A 374 -6.39 20.90 -1.65
CA ASP A 374 -5.38 21.67 -0.90
C ASP A 374 -5.01 20.97 0.41
N SER A 375 -6.02 20.51 1.18
CA SER A 375 -5.77 19.81 2.45
C SER A 375 -5.03 18.49 2.25
N HIS A 376 -5.40 17.68 1.24
CA HIS A 376 -4.74 16.42 0.98
C HIS A 376 -3.32 16.61 0.44
N PHE A 377 -3.10 17.63 -0.40
CA PHE A 377 -1.76 17.95 -0.88
C PHE A 377 -0.82 18.32 0.26
N MET A 378 -1.29 19.17 1.22
CA MET A 378 -0.50 19.52 2.39
C MET A 378 -0.18 18.32 3.29
N ILE A 379 -1.16 17.42 3.48
CA ILE A 379 -0.95 16.17 4.23
C ILE A 379 0.08 15.27 3.52
N MET A 380 -0.04 15.08 2.21
CA MET A 380 0.93 14.27 1.45
C MET A 380 2.33 14.86 1.49
N LEU A 381 2.47 16.19 1.41
CA LEU A 381 3.75 16.87 1.54
C LEU A 381 4.37 16.62 2.92
N ALA A 382 3.60 16.77 4.01
CA ALA A 382 4.06 16.46 5.36
C ALA A 382 4.51 15.00 5.50
N CYS A 383 3.77 14.05 4.91
CA CYS A 383 4.14 12.63 4.92
C CYS A 383 5.47 12.37 4.20
N ILE A 384 5.74 13.05 3.08
CA ILE A 384 7.03 12.93 2.36
C ILE A 384 8.19 13.41 3.25
N PHE A 385 8.03 14.52 3.97
CA PHE A 385 9.05 14.97 4.91
C PHE A 385 9.31 13.98 6.04
N ILE A 386 8.23 13.41 6.63
CA ILE A 386 8.36 12.38 7.66
C ILE A 386 9.06 11.14 7.08
N TRP A 387 8.72 10.72 5.88
CA TRP A 387 9.34 9.57 5.21
C TRP A 387 10.86 9.71 5.05
N ILE A 388 11.32 10.90 4.68
CA ILE A 388 12.76 11.16 4.44
C ILE A 388 13.54 11.23 5.75
N PHE A 389 13.01 11.94 6.77
CA PHE A 389 13.77 12.31 7.97
C PHE A 389 13.47 11.46 9.20
N ALA A 390 12.37 10.69 9.22
CA ALA A 390 11.97 9.94 10.40
C ALA A 390 12.68 8.58 10.50
N PRO A 391 12.84 8.04 11.72
CA PRO A 391 13.28 6.67 11.94
C PRO A 391 12.29 5.65 11.35
N ALA A 392 12.75 4.42 11.12
CA ALA A 392 12.00 3.38 10.40
C ALA A 392 10.60 3.10 10.99
N SER A 393 10.44 3.09 12.31
CA SER A 393 9.14 2.89 12.97
C SER A 393 8.09 3.96 12.62
N LEU A 394 8.50 5.22 12.45
CA LEU A 394 7.63 6.33 12.05
C LEU A 394 7.40 6.39 10.53
N LYS A 395 8.25 5.78 9.71
CA LYS A 395 8.02 5.69 8.26
C LYS A 395 6.71 4.98 7.95
N SER A 396 6.36 3.94 8.71
CA SER A 396 5.08 3.23 8.56
C SER A 396 3.87 4.16 8.73
N PHE A 397 3.91 5.08 9.68
CA PHE A 397 2.89 6.13 9.86
C PHE A 397 2.77 7.03 8.63
N ALA A 398 3.91 7.47 8.08
CA ALA A 398 3.93 8.32 6.90
C ALA A 398 3.36 7.60 5.67
N TYR A 399 3.74 6.35 5.42
CA TYR A 399 3.22 5.56 4.30
C TYR A 399 1.71 5.38 4.38
N THR A 400 1.20 4.99 5.56
CA THR A 400 -0.22 4.72 5.72
C THR A 400 -1.07 5.96 5.50
N ILE A 401 -0.65 7.13 5.99
CA ILE A 401 -1.37 8.38 5.75
C ILE A 401 -1.23 8.83 4.29
N PHE A 402 -0.05 8.72 3.69
CA PHE A 402 0.19 9.13 2.31
C PHE A 402 -0.71 8.36 1.33
N PHE A 403 -0.66 7.03 1.38
CA PHE A 403 -1.51 6.19 0.52
C PHE A 403 -2.99 6.31 0.88
N GLY A 404 -3.31 6.45 2.18
CA GLY A 404 -4.67 6.71 2.63
C GLY A 404 -5.23 8.03 2.11
N ALA A 405 -4.43 9.08 2.02
CA ALA A 405 -4.84 10.36 1.43
C ALA A 405 -5.12 10.24 -0.08
N ILE A 406 -4.31 9.47 -0.82
CA ILE A 406 -4.56 9.21 -2.25
C ILE A 406 -5.89 8.48 -2.45
N VAL A 407 -6.13 7.40 -1.69
CA VAL A 407 -7.39 6.65 -1.76
C VAL A 407 -8.57 7.51 -1.31
N SER A 408 -8.39 8.38 -0.30
CA SER A 408 -9.40 9.32 0.18
C SER A 408 -9.80 10.32 -0.90
N LEU A 409 -8.86 10.88 -1.65
CA LEU A 409 -9.17 11.74 -2.79
C LEU A 409 -10.03 11.02 -3.83
N PHE A 410 -9.64 9.82 -4.21
CA PHE A 410 -10.41 9.02 -5.16
C PHE A 410 -11.81 8.71 -4.62
N SER A 411 -11.92 8.25 -3.38
CA SER A 411 -13.20 7.89 -2.75
C SER A 411 -14.13 9.10 -2.62
N SER A 412 -13.63 10.23 -2.10
CA SER A 412 -14.45 11.42 -1.84
C SER A 412 -14.86 12.13 -3.14
N LEU A 413 -13.95 12.28 -4.10
CA LEU A 413 -14.22 13.04 -5.33
C LEU A 413 -14.90 12.21 -6.42
N ALA A 414 -14.61 10.91 -6.53
CA ALA A 414 -15.19 10.03 -7.54
C ALA A 414 -16.37 9.22 -7.00
N LEU A 415 -16.14 8.36 -5.98
CA LEU A 415 -17.18 7.44 -5.50
C LEU A 415 -18.33 8.17 -4.83
N THR A 416 -18.05 9.14 -3.93
CA THR A 416 -19.13 9.88 -3.26
C THR A 416 -19.96 10.66 -4.26
N ARG A 417 -19.35 11.28 -5.28
CA ARG A 417 -20.07 11.96 -6.35
C ARG A 417 -20.96 11.02 -7.13
N TRP A 418 -20.45 9.86 -7.49
CA TRP A 418 -21.19 8.84 -8.21
C TRP A 418 -22.36 8.32 -7.37
N PHE A 419 -22.16 8.00 -6.10
CA PHE A 419 -23.21 7.52 -5.21
C PHE A 419 -24.31 8.56 -4.96
N ILE A 420 -23.97 9.85 -4.81
CA ILE A 420 -24.94 10.94 -4.76
C ILE A 420 -25.78 10.99 -6.04
N SER A 421 -25.15 10.86 -7.21
CA SER A 421 -25.87 10.89 -8.49
C SER A 421 -26.87 9.74 -8.65
N LEU A 422 -26.55 8.55 -8.11
CA LEU A 422 -27.45 7.38 -8.09
C LEU A 422 -28.59 7.52 -7.09
N TYR A 423 -28.33 8.16 -5.94
CA TYR A 423 -29.32 8.34 -4.89
C TYR A 423 -30.32 9.47 -5.18
N LEU A 424 -29.89 10.51 -5.86
CA LEU A 424 -30.68 11.72 -6.10
C LEU A 424 -32.06 11.44 -6.76
N PRO A 425 -32.18 10.60 -7.82
CA PRO A 425 -33.47 10.29 -8.45
C PRO A 425 -34.48 9.60 -7.51
N LEU A 426 -33.97 8.93 -6.45
CA LEU A 426 -34.79 8.17 -5.50
C LEU A 426 -35.51 9.08 -4.49
N ASN A 427 -34.84 10.18 -4.07
CA ASN A 427 -35.29 11.02 -2.95
C ASN A 427 -35.22 12.53 -3.23
N SER A 428 -35.36 12.97 -4.48
CA SER A 428 -35.26 14.37 -4.90
C SER A 428 -36.20 15.35 -4.19
N THR A 429 -37.32 14.84 -3.63
CA THR A 429 -38.35 15.66 -2.96
C THR A 429 -38.25 15.63 -1.42
N LYS A 430 -37.38 14.77 -0.84
CA LYS A 430 -37.35 14.55 0.62
C LYS A 430 -36.11 15.19 1.26
N ALA A 431 -36.01 16.54 1.18
CA ALA A 431 -34.91 17.33 1.77
C ALA A 431 -34.72 17.07 3.28
N TYR A 432 -35.79 16.82 4.05
CA TYR A 432 -35.73 16.56 5.48
C TYR A 432 -34.93 15.28 5.82
N LYS A 433 -34.98 14.24 4.97
CA LYS A 433 -34.19 13.01 5.16
C LYS A 433 -32.69 13.27 5.00
N MET A 434 -32.33 14.24 4.18
CA MET A 434 -30.94 14.66 3.93
C MET A 434 -30.48 15.71 4.96
N ARG A 435 -31.34 16.06 5.94
CA ARG A 435 -31.09 17.15 6.93
C ARG A 435 -30.69 18.46 6.28
N LEU A 436 -31.29 18.76 5.13
CA LEU A 436 -31.13 20.03 4.41
C LEU A 436 -32.21 21.01 4.88
N TYR A 437 -31.79 22.17 5.35
CA TYR A 437 -32.67 23.24 5.82
C TYR A 437 -32.41 24.50 4.99
N ARG A 438 -33.48 25.27 4.69
CA ARG A 438 -33.38 26.57 4.08
C ARG A 438 -33.22 27.63 5.16
N ASP A 439 -32.43 28.66 4.86
CA ASP A 439 -32.32 29.83 5.75
C ASP A 439 -33.68 30.56 5.78
N PRO A 440 -34.23 30.89 6.95
CA PRO A 440 -35.47 31.67 7.08
C PRO A 440 -35.48 32.96 6.28
N LYS A 441 -34.36 33.70 6.29
CA LYS A 441 -34.20 34.96 5.54
C LYS A 441 -34.32 34.77 4.00
N THR A 442 -33.80 33.66 3.49
CA THR A 442 -33.94 33.33 2.05
C THR A 442 -35.38 32.97 1.68
N ARG A 443 -36.17 32.48 2.63
CA ARG A 443 -37.57 32.16 2.44
C ARG A 443 -38.41 33.44 2.34
N GLU A 444 -38.16 34.41 3.22
CA GLU A 444 -38.80 35.73 3.20
C GLU A 444 -38.56 36.48 1.87
N ILE A 445 -37.28 36.56 1.41
CA ILE A 445 -36.93 37.21 0.14
C ILE A 445 -37.60 36.53 -1.07
N LYS A 446 -37.84 35.24 -1.03
CA LYS A 446 -38.48 34.53 -2.13
C LYS A 446 -40.00 34.73 -2.11
N ASP A 447 -40.60 34.75 -0.93
CA ASP A 447 -42.04 35.00 -0.77
C ASP A 447 -42.36 36.45 -1.15
N ASP A 448 -41.47 37.42 -0.81
CA ASP A 448 -41.56 38.82 -1.26
C ASP A 448 -41.44 38.96 -2.78
N LYS A 449 -40.48 38.25 -3.43
CA LYS A 449 -40.38 38.27 -4.90
C LYS A 449 -41.59 37.67 -5.60
N VAL A 450 -42.12 36.55 -5.09
CA VAL A 450 -43.35 35.95 -5.62
C VAL A 450 -44.57 36.89 -5.47
N ASN A 451 -44.66 37.60 -4.32
CA ASN A 451 -45.71 38.60 -4.08
C ASN A 451 -45.56 39.81 -5.00
N ILE A 452 -44.31 40.26 -5.27
CA ILE A 452 -44.05 41.35 -6.22
C ILE A 452 -44.39 40.91 -7.66
N GLU A 453 -43.99 39.73 -8.11
CA GLU A 453 -44.33 39.17 -9.43
C GLU A 453 -45.85 39.06 -9.59
N ASN A 454 -46.57 38.47 -8.61
CA ASN A 454 -48.02 38.37 -8.63
C ASN A 454 -48.73 39.73 -8.66
N ASN A 455 -48.19 40.73 -7.93
CA ASN A 455 -48.71 42.09 -7.98
C ASN A 455 -48.50 42.78 -9.33
N ILE A 456 -47.32 42.57 -9.96
CA ILE A 456 -47.07 43.10 -11.28
C ILE A 456 -47.97 42.42 -12.35
N GLU A 457 -48.17 41.12 -12.27
CA GLU A 457 -49.08 40.36 -13.13
C GLU A 457 -50.55 40.78 -12.97
N ASN A 458 -51.00 41.00 -11.71
CA ASN A 458 -52.34 41.54 -11.44
C ASN A 458 -52.47 42.99 -11.90
N GLN A 459 -51.45 43.86 -11.81
CA GLN A 459 -51.52 45.19 -12.33
C GLN A 459 -51.58 45.24 -13.86
N SER A 460 -50.84 44.38 -14.55
CA SER A 460 -50.92 44.26 -16.01
C SER A 460 -52.27 43.71 -16.51
N ILE A 461 -52.92 42.79 -15.75
CA ILE A 461 -54.25 42.32 -16.05
C ILE A 461 -55.30 43.40 -15.84
N VAL A 462 -55.16 44.23 -14.79
CA VAL A 462 -56.06 45.36 -14.55
C VAL A 462 -55.86 46.49 -15.58
N GLU A 463 -54.62 46.77 -16.01
CA GLU A 463 -54.29 47.75 -17.03
C GLU A 463 -54.83 47.35 -18.42
N ASN A 464 -54.72 46.08 -18.80
CA ASN A 464 -55.30 45.52 -20.03
C ASN A 464 -56.83 45.52 -19.99
N ALA A 465 -57.46 45.25 -18.79
CA ALA A 465 -58.92 45.32 -18.62
C ALA A 465 -59.45 46.77 -18.69
N ILE A 466 -58.66 47.77 -18.33
CA ILE A 466 -59.01 49.19 -18.44
C ILE A 466 -58.86 49.65 -19.90
N GLU A 467 -57.82 49.19 -20.64
CA GLU A 467 -57.68 49.46 -22.06
C GLU A 467 -58.85 48.87 -22.88
N ASP A 468 -59.18 47.60 -22.63
CA ASP A 468 -60.33 46.94 -23.28
C ASP A 468 -61.68 47.65 -23.00
N SER A 469 -61.82 48.17 -21.79
CA SER A 469 -63.07 48.94 -21.42
C SER A 469 -63.09 50.35 -22.02
N SER A 470 -61.95 50.95 -22.33
CA SER A 470 -61.84 52.23 -23.01
C SER A 470 -62.12 52.12 -24.51
N GLU A 471 -61.67 51.04 -25.16
CA GLU A 471 -62.00 50.72 -26.57
C GLU A 471 -63.47 50.38 -26.76
N ALA A 472 -64.10 49.73 -25.78
CA ALA A 472 -65.54 49.43 -25.82
C ALA A 472 -66.45 50.64 -25.60
N GLY A 473 -65.89 51.73 -24.97
CA GLY A 473 -66.59 52.99 -24.72
C GLY A 473 -66.69 53.89 -25.96
N ASP A 474 -65.78 53.72 -26.94
CA ASP A 474 -65.71 54.60 -28.14
C ASP A 474 -66.60 54.15 -29.31
N ILE A 475 -67.33 53.07 -29.20
CA ILE A 475 -68.21 52.54 -30.26
C ILE A 475 -69.66 53.02 -30.15
N THR A 476 -70.09 53.79 -29.13
CA THR A 476 -71.46 54.18 -28.89
C THR A 476 -71.85 55.65 -29.08
N ALA A 477 -71.00 56.48 -29.73
CA ALA A 477 -71.27 57.88 -30.02
C ALA A 477 -71.37 58.14 -31.55
N LYS A 478 -72.48 57.61 -32.18
CA LYS A 478 -72.89 58.06 -33.55
C LYS A 478 -74.04 59.04 -33.39
N PRO A 479 -73.86 60.30 -33.77
CA PRO A 479 -75.02 61.29 -33.63
C PRO A 479 -76.11 60.98 -34.61
N LEU A 480 -77.32 60.91 -34.12
CA LEU A 480 -78.52 60.96 -34.89
C LEU A 480 -78.71 62.33 -35.56
N ASN A 481 -78.65 62.37 -36.86
CA ASN A 481 -78.90 63.57 -37.67
C ASN A 481 -80.43 63.72 -37.83
N GLU A 482 -80.91 64.79 -37.22
CA GLU A 482 -82.22 65.32 -37.51
C GLU A 482 -82.25 65.92 -38.89
N GLY A 483 -83.08 65.47 -39.76
CA GLY A 483 -83.42 66.05 -41.04
C GLY A 483 -84.95 66.07 -41.20
N GLY A 484 -85.46 67.21 -40.90
CA GLY A 484 -86.86 67.51 -41.08
C GLY A 484 -87.21 67.78 -42.51
N ASP A 485 -88.49 67.89 -42.65
CA ASP A 485 -89.36 68.53 -43.64
C ASP A 485 -89.77 67.77 -44.90
N ASN A 486 -91.03 67.67 -44.87
CA ASN A 486 -92.25 67.64 -45.71
C ASN A 486 -92.97 66.35 -45.87
#